data_975b5a47d148bc01637cb34ca6c295b3
#
_entry.id   975b5a47d148bc01637cb34ca6c295b3
#
_cell.length_a   1.000
_cell.length_b   1.000
_cell.length_c   1.000
_cell.angle_alpha   90.00
_cell.angle_beta   90.00
_cell.angle_gamma   90.00
#
_symmetry.space_group_name_H-M   'P 1'
#
loop_
_entity.id
_entity.type
_entity.pdbx_description
1 polymer ?
#
loop_
_entity_poly.entity_id
_entity_poly.type
_entity_poly.pdbx_seq_one_letter_code
_entity_poly.pdbx_strand_id
1 'polypeptide(L)'
;MAGRIKVLNKESKALGSTSGAFNVSKTEELMREYTLDFSVVNNDSVFALIDENSVFEYDGQLFDVTGIEGDSGETNITQVTAEHVSYRLSEYTLPNGYAFVGTVKAIANDILTEAKTVDEVPAKSVFTIGQAPDDETHSFATDGTNVTAREALIALSELGVEIEFDNFTVDVVPQRGADNGVIFSYDRNLAGVHRTWQKDNGWSYDITIADLQKIPGHEGDVFTLGDYITVNDTLLGVSFKQRVISYTECDDPSQNRITAGVFVRDSTDTAVETERVAFNSLQEGEKYSNVSISHTDGFKAEDKLGQIRVMMNADDCFVVQAKQSDGTWKTVTTTEVWGILAPRLATQESKNRYYGTIGTNSSGNPGLFLMRNENGTFKEHFSVWPTSGGDTVLDCEGDMILSCKTGGKFSFRDKNGNEIGYSGSFPVMTRPNVSIRLGFTNGLLTSVEDI
;
A
#
# COMPACT_ATOMS: atom_id res chain seq x y z
N MET A 1 20.99 2.94 3.12
CA MET A 1 21.10 3.84 1.95
C MET A 1 20.42 3.10 0.82
N ALA A 2 19.42 3.71 0.20
CA ALA A 2 18.81 3.12 -0.99
C ALA A 2 19.89 2.79 -2.00
N GLY A 3 19.83 1.59 -2.60
CA GLY A 3 20.77 1.15 -3.61
C GLY A 3 20.73 2.09 -4.81
N ARG A 4 21.88 2.35 -5.41
CA ARG A 4 21.96 3.22 -6.59
C ARG A 4 21.53 2.41 -7.81
N ILE A 5 20.47 2.83 -8.49
CA ILE A 5 20.05 2.21 -9.75
C ILE A 5 20.88 2.80 -10.88
N LYS A 6 21.53 1.94 -11.67
CA LYS A 6 22.21 2.33 -12.90
C LYS A 6 21.27 2.08 -14.09
N VAL A 7 21.23 3.02 -14.99
CA VAL A 7 20.51 2.88 -16.27
C VAL A 7 21.51 2.52 -17.36
N LEU A 8 21.23 1.45 -18.05
CA LEU A 8 22.02 0.89 -19.13
C LEU A 8 21.15 0.84 -20.39
N ASN A 9 21.78 0.77 -21.55
CA ASN A 9 21.08 0.42 -22.79
C ASN A 9 21.02 -1.11 -22.98
N LYS A 10 20.34 -1.58 -24.03
CA LYS A 10 20.21 -3.02 -24.36
C LYS A 10 21.54 -3.76 -24.51
N GLU A 11 22.61 -3.07 -24.88
CA GLU A 11 23.96 -3.62 -24.98
C GLU A 11 24.72 -3.59 -23.64
N SER A 12 24.01 -3.35 -22.53
CA SER A 12 24.55 -3.25 -21.16
C SER A 12 25.58 -2.15 -20.97
N LYS A 13 25.56 -1.10 -21.80
CA LYS A 13 26.41 0.09 -21.66
C LYS A 13 25.74 1.10 -20.73
N ALA A 14 26.48 1.53 -19.72
CA ALA A 14 25.99 2.51 -18.75
C ALA A 14 25.69 3.87 -19.41
N LEU A 15 24.47 4.35 -19.22
CA LEU A 15 24.00 5.67 -19.64
C LEU A 15 24.05 6.66 -18.48
N GLY A 16 23.70 6.22 -17.27
CA GLY A 16 23.69 7.03 -16.09
C GLY A 16 23.36 6.25 -14.83
N SER A 17 23.20 6.95 -13.73
CA SER A 17 22.73 6.32 -12.48
C SER A 17 22.00 7.34 -11.62
N THR A 18 20.91 6.90 -10.99
CA THR A 18 20.15 7.73 -10.07
C THR A 18 20.33 7.29 -8.63
N SER A 19 20.49 8.27 -7.74
CA SER A 19 20.32 8.10 -6.30
C SER A 19 19.00 8.71 -5.82
N GLY A 20 18.21 9.27 -6.76
CA GLY A 20 16.91 9.87 -6.51
C GLY A 20 15.73 8.93 -6.77
N ALA A 21 15.98 7.66 -7.06
CA ALA A 21 14.93 6.67 -7.08
C ALA A 21 14.38 6.46 -5.65
N PHE A 22 13.08 6.29 -5.54
CA PHE A 22 12.37 6.06 -4.29
C PHE A 22 11.26 5.02 -4.52
N ASN A 23 10.69 4.50 -3.44
CA ASN A 23 9.77 3.36 -3.47
C ASN A 23 10.41 2.16 -4.22
N VAL A 24 11.71 1.97 -4.04
CA VAL A 24 12.41 0.87 -4.68
C VAL A 24 12.01 -0.43 -4.00
N SER A 25 11.59 -1.40 -4.80
CA SER A 25 11.17 -2.72 -4.36
C SER A 25 11.75 -3.77 -5.30
N LYS A 26 12.61 -4.64 -4.78
CA LYS A 26 13.13 -5.82 -5.49
C LYS A 26 12.48 -7.05 -4.90
N THR A 27 11.73 -7.78 -5.70
CA THR A 27 11.08 -9.04 -5.29
C THR A 27 11.73 -10.21 -5.99
N GLU A 28 12.13 -11.22 -5.24
CA GLU A 28 12.58 -12.49 -5.76
C GLU A 28 11.81 -13.64 -5.10
N GLU A 29 11.23 -14.52 -5.91
CA GLU A 29 10.54 -15.73 -5.48
C GLU A 29 11.22 -16.96 -6.07
N LEU A 30 11.31 -18.04 -5.28
CA LEU A 30 11.93 -19.28 -5.72
C LEU A 30 11.33 -19.77 -7.04
N MET A 31 12.15 -19.78 -8.08
CA MET A 31 11.82 -20.27 -9.44
C MET A 31 10.61 -19.58 -10.11
N ARG A 32 10.21 -18.41 -9.62
CA ARG A 32 9.06 -17.66 -10.10
C ARG A 32 9.41 -16.22 -10.43
N GLU A 33 8.95 -15.29 -9.60
CA GLU A 33 9.09 -13.85 -9.80
C GLU A 33 10.50 -13.36 -9.48
N TYR A 34 11.00 -12.45 -10.33
CA TYR A 34 12.20 -11.68 -10.05
C TYR A 34 12.08 -10.32 -10.72
N THR A 35 11.62 -9.34 -9.95
CA THR A 35 11.21 -8.01 -10.43
C THR A 35 11.87 -6.89 -9.67
N LEU A 36 11.90 -5.72 -10.29
CA LEU A 36 12.34 -4.46 -9.72
C LEU A 36 11.34 -3.38 -10.06
N ASP A 37 10.76 -2.76 -9.04
CA ASP A 37 9.88 -1.61 -9.16
C ASP A 37 10.51 -0.40 -8.48
N PHE A 38 10.36 0.78 -9.07
CA PHE A 38 10.82 2.02 -8.45
C PHE A 38 10.13 3.24 -9.07
N SER A 39 10.26 4.38 -8.39
CA SER A 39 9.77 5.67 -8.86
C SER A 39 10.92 6.65 -9.01
N VAL A 40 10.82 7.55 -9.99
CA VAL A 40 11.73 8.67 -10.19
C VAL A 40 10.95 9.97 -10.40
N VAL A 41 11.51 11.08 -9.95
CA VAL A 41 10.93 12.39 -10.23
C VAL A 41 11.29 12.80 -11.66
N ASN A 42 10.34 13.29 -12.46
CA ASN A 42 10.51 13.59 -13.89
C ASN A 42 11.54 14.69 -14.19
N ASN A 43 11.98 15.44 -13.19
CA ASN A 43 13.06 16.42 -13.33
C ASN A 43 14.45 15.86 -12.94
N ASP A 44 14.55 14.58 -12.56
CA ASP A 44 15.84 13.90 -12.36
C ASP A 44 16.57 13.82 -13.72
N SER A 45 17.86 14.11 -13.72
CA SER A 45 18.69 14.04 -14.95
C SER A 45 18.72 12.66 -15.59
N VAL A 46 18.43 11.63 -14.82
CA VAL A 46 18.40 10.23 -15.26
C VAL A 46 17.05 9.86 -15.90
N PHE A 47 15.98 10.57 -15.56
CA PHE A 47 14.66 10.32 -16.14
C PHE A 47 14.69 10.34 -17.68
N ALA A 48 15.40 11.30 -18.28
CA ALA A 48 15.53 11.42 -19.72
C ALA A 48 16.31 10.26 -20.40
N LEU A 49 16.92 9.37 -19.60
CA LEU A 49 17.65 8.19 -20.09
C LEU A 49 16.81 6.91 -19.99
N ILE A 50 15.61 7.00 -19.41
CA ILE A 50 14.70 5.86 -19.22
C ILE A 50 13.75 5.81 -20.41
N ASP A 51 13.81 4.71 -21.14
CA ASP A 51 12.95 4.42 -22.28
C ASP A 51 12.62 2.91 -22.34
N GLU A 52 11.86 2.50 -23.32
CA GLU A 52 11.42 1.12 -23.53
C GLU A 52 12.58 0.13 -23.84
N ASN A 53 13.79 0.62 -23.98
CA ASN A 53 15.00 -0.17 -24.22
C ASN A 53 15.98 -0.15 -23.03
N SER A 54 15.56 0.44 -21.93
CA SER A 54 16.40 0.58 -20.74
C SER A 54 16.58 -0.75 -20.02
N VAL A 55 17.78 -0.93 -19.52
CA VAL A 55 18.13 -2.02 -18.59
C VAL A 55 18.59 -1.39 -17.28
N PHE A 56 18.15 -1.90 -16.17
CA PHE A 56 18.51 -1.39 -14.86
C PHE A 56 19.45 -2.36 -14.15
N GLU A 57 20.55 -1.83 -13.59
CA GLU A 57 21.40 -2.58 -12.67
C GLU A 57 21.08 -2.15 -11.24
N TYR A 58 20.62 -3.08 -10.44
CA TYR A 58 20.36 -2.91 -9.03
C TYR A 58 20.89 -4.10 -8.25
N ASP A 59 21.70 -3.84 -7.22
CA ASP A 59 22.30 -4.87 -6.36
C ASP A 59 23.07 -5.95 -7.15
N GLY A 60 23.73 -5.55 -8.26
CA GLY A 60 24.49 -6.44 -9.12
C GLY A 60 23.68 -7.25 -10.12
N GLN A 61 22.34 -7.14 -10.06
CA GLN A 61 21.45 -7.83 -10.98
C GLN A 61 20.92 -6.88 -12.05
N LEU A 62 20.60 -7.44 -13.22
CA LEU A 62 20.12 -6.71 -14.40
C LEU A 62 18.63 -6.96 -14.61
N PHE A 63 17.89 -5.88 -14.88
CA PHE A 63 16.45 -5.91 -15.08
C PHE A 63 16.07 -5.16 -16.36
N ASP A 64 15.29 -5.81 -17.22
CA ASP A 64 14.71 -5.20 -18.42
C ASP A 64 13.44 -4.42 -18.05
N VAL A 65 13.30 -3.23 -18.60
CA VAL A 65 12.05 -2.47 -18.42
C VAL A 65 10.86 -3.22 -19.04
N THR A 66 9.77 -3.32 -18.30
CA THR A 66 8.50 -3.89 -18.77
C THR A 66 7.35 -2.88 -18.71
N GLY A 67 7.47 -1.85 -17.88
CA GLY A 67 6.47 -0.81 -17.75
C GLY A 67 7.09 0.54 -17.38
N ILE A 68 6.60 1.60 -18.00
CA ILE A 68 6.92 2.99 -17.66
C ILE A 68 5.61 3.76 -17.62
N GLU A 69 5.23 4.22 -16.45
CA GLU A 69 4.02 5.02 -16.23
C GLU A 69 4.39 6.37 -15.66
N GLY A 70 4.20 7.42 -16.45
CA GLY A 70 4.58 8.80 -16.11
C GLY A 70 3.38 9.71 -15.92
N ASP A 71 3.36 10.46 -14.81
CA ASP A 71 2.42 11.53 -14.55
C ASP A 71 3.13 12.90 -14.63
N SER A 72 2.62 13.78 -15.47
CA SER A 72 3.08 15.18 -15.60
C SER A 72 2.21 16.17 -14.82
N GLY A 73 1.26 15.68 -14.04
CA GLY A 73 0.35 16.47 -13.21
C GLY A 73 0.97 16.95 -11.89
N GLU A 74 0.22 16.84 -10.82
CA GLU A 74 0.62 17.35 -9.50
C GLU A 74 1.83 16.62 -8.91
N THR A 75 2.00 15.33 -9.19
CA THR A 75 3.06 14.50 -8.58
C THR A 75 4.37 14.57 -9.35
N ASN A 76 4.33 14.75 -10.66
CA ASN A 76 5.52 14.80 -11.54
C ASN A 76 6.48 13.62 -11.32
N ILE A 77 5.91 12.40 -11.22
CA ILE A 77 6.61 11.15 -10.91
C ILE A 77 6.40 10.16 -12.05
N THR A 78 7.44 9.40 -12.35
CA THR A 78 7.36 8.22 -13.22
C THR A 78 7.62 6.96 -12.42
N GLN A 79 6.74 5.99 -12.55
CA GLN A 79 6.88 4.64 -12.03
C GLN A 79 7.50 3.74 -13.12
N VAL A 80 8.42 2.90 -12.71
CA VAL A 80 9.12 1.96 -13.60
C VAL A 80 8.96 0.57 -13.01
N THR A 81 8.53 -0.36 -13.85
CA THR A 81 8.49 -1.80 -13.56
C THR A 81 9.48 -2.49 -14.48
N ALA A 82 10.27 -3.40 -13.93
CA ALA A 82 11.28 -4.15 -14.67
C ALA A 82 11.35 -5.61 -14.21
N GLU A 83 11.66 -6.50 -15.12
CA GLU A 83 11.84 -7.93 -14.87
C GLU A 83 13.32 -8.31 -15.05
N HIS A 84 13.80 -9.25 -14.24
CA HIS A 84 15.18 -9.72 -14.34
C HIS A 84 15.50 -10.23 -15.75
N VAL A 85 16.72 -10.01 -16.22
CA VAL A 85 17.14 -10.42 -17.59
C VAL A 85 16.95 -11.91 -17.89
N SER A 86 16.80 -12.76 -16.89
CA SER A 86 16.45 -14.18 -17.08
C SER A 86 15.11 -14.39 -17.79
N TYR A 87 14.20 -13.40 -17.77
CA TYR A 87 12.94 -13.49 -18.51
C TYR A 87 13.14 -13.45 -20.03
N ARG A 88 14.30 -12.96 -20.52
CA ARG A 88 14.67 -13.11 -21.94
C ARG A 88 14.74 -14.56 -22.40
N LEU A 89 14.93 -15.53 -21.48
CA LEU A 89 14.82 -16.96 -21.81
C LEU A 89 13.44 -17.36 -22.34
N SER A 90 12.42 -16.56 -22.06
CA SER A 90 11.05 -16.77 -22.59
C SER A 90 10.93 -16.41 -24.08
N GLU A 91 11.93 -15.72 -24.66
CA GLU A 91 11.99 -15.43 -26.09
C GLU A 91 12.52 -16.60 -26.92
N TYR A 92 13.09 -17.63 -26.27
CA TYR A 92 13.69 -18.79 -26.89
C TYR A 92 12.77 -19.99 -26.69
N THR A 93 12.34 -20.61 -27.77
CA THR A 93 11.45 -21.77 -27.77
C THR A 93 12.15 -23.05 -28.13
N LEU A 94 11.79 -24.14 -27.47
CA LEU A 94 12.26 -25.49 -27.78
C LEU A 94 11.48 -26.09 -28.96
N PRO A 95 12.08 -27.02 -29.69
CA PRO A 95 11.33 -27.83 -30.65
C PRO A 95 10.17 -28.58 -29.99
N ASN A 96 9.05 -28.70 -30.68
CA ASN A 96 7.90 -29.46 -30.20
C ASN A 96 8.28 -30.94 -29.91
N GLY A 97 7.89 -31.41 -28.72
CA GLY A 97 8.21 -32.76 -28.27
C GLY A 97 9.70 -32.95 -27.92
N TYR A 98 10.33 -31.86 -27.45
CA TYR A 98 11.71 -31.92 -26.98
C TYR A 98 11.88 -33.01 -25.90
N ALA A 99 12.89 -33.85 -26.06
CA ALA A 99 13.27 -34.87 -25.07
C ALA A 99 14.79 -35.10 -25.10
N PHE A 100 15.39 -35.24 -23.94
CA PHE A 100 16.81 -35.48 -23.76
C PHE A 100 17.07 -36.42 -22.59
N VAL A 101 18.12 -37.23 -22.69
CA VAL A 101 18.58 -38.13 -21.63
C VAL A 101 20.02 -37.80 -21.28
N GLY A 102 20.28 -37.44 -20.04
CA GLY A 102 21.61 -37.07 -19.57
C GLY A 102 21.61 -36.66 -18.10
N THR A 103 22.75 -36.15 -17.63
CA THR A 103 22.81 -35.54 -16.31
C THR A 103 22.03 -34.23 -16.31
N VAL A 104 21.63 -33.73 -15.14
CA VAL A 104 20.93 -32.44 -15.04
C VAL A 104 21.68 -31.32 -15.74
N LYS A 105 23.00 -31.29 -15.58
CA LYS A 105 23.89 -30.35 -16.29
C LYS A 105 23.83 -30.50 -17.81
N ALA A 106 23.83 -31.72 -18.28
CA ALA A 106 23.77 -32.01 -19.72
C ALA A 106 22.39 -31.57 -20.27
N ILE A 107 21.30 -31.90 -19.58
CA ILE A 107 19.95 -31.50 -19.96
C ILE A 107 19.82 -29.96 -19.99
N ALA A 108 20.29 -29.26 -18.96
CA ALA A 108 20.22 -27.80 -18.90
C ALA A 108 21.01 -27.12 -20.04
N ASN A 109 22.21 -27.64 -20.34
CA ASN A 109 23.01 -27.16 -21.48
C ASN A 109 22.35 -27.45 -22.84
N ASP A 110 21.68 -28.59 -22.97
CA ASP A 110 20.98 -28.96 -24.19
C ASP A 110 19.75 -28.08 -24.40
N ILE A 111 18.98 -27.79 -23.33
CA ILE A 111 17.89 -26.83 -23.37
C ILE A 111 18.36 -25.48 -23.93
N LEU A 112 19.46 -24.90 -23.41
CA LEU A 112 19.99 -23.64 -23.92
C LEU A 112 20.51 -23.74 -25.38
N THR A 113 20.91 -24.93 -25.83
CA THR A 113 21.40 -25.15 -27.18
C THR A 113 20.27 -25.28 -28.20
N GLU A 114 19.21 -26.00 -27.83
CA GLU A 114 18.09 -26.31 -28.72
C GLU A 114 16.99 -25.23 -28.71
N ALA A 115 16.85 -24.49 -27.61
CA ALA A 115 15.92 -23.38 -27.56
C ALA A 115 16.45 -22.19 -28.38
N LYS A 116 15.62 -21.67 -29.29
CA LYS A 116 16.01 -20.64 -30.26
C LYS A 116 14.95 -19.55 -30.35
N THR A 117 15.42 -18.34 -30.71
CA THR A 117 14.54 -17.26 -31.12
C THR A 117 13.92 -17.55 -32.50
N VAL A 118 12.98 -16.70 -32.93
CA VAL A 118 12.40 -16.73 -34.29
C VAL A 118 13.50 -16.63 -35.39
N ASP A 119 14.60 -15.93 -35.10
CA ASP A 119 15.73 -15.77 -36.01
C ASP A 119 16.77 -16.90 -35.89
N GLU A 120 16.40 -18.02 -35.30
CA GLU A 120 17.25 -19.24 -35.12
C GLU A 120 18.51 -19.00 -34.25
N VAL A 121 18.52 -17.95 -33.41
CA VAL A 121 19.62 -17.69 -32.46
C VAL A 121 19.40 -18.54 -31.20
N PRO A 122 20.37 -19.41 -30.82
CA PRO A 122 20.19 -20.25 -29.63
C PRO A 122 20.35 -19.46 -28.33
N ALA A 123 19.62 -19.85 -27.28
CA ALA A 123 19.70 -19.25 -25.94
C ALA A 123 21.13 -19.28 -25.39
N LYS A 124 21.91 -20.33 -25.70
CA LYS A 124 23.31 -20.49 -25.32
C LYS A 124 24.25 -19.38 -25.83
N SER A 125 23.83 -18.59 -26.80
CA SER A 125 24.63 -17.44 -27.26
C SER A 125 24.62 -16.28 -26.23
N VAL A 126 23.65 -16.25 -25.30
CA VAL A 126 23.49 -15.23 -24.30
C VAL A 126 23.60 -15.81 -22.88
N PHE A 127 23.03 -16.97 -22.66
CA PHE A 127 22.98 -17.62 -21.35
C PHE A 127 23.96 -18.77 -21.21
N THR A 128 24.43 -18.99 -19.97
CA THR A 128 25.34 -20.09 -19.64
C THR A 128 24.84 -20.84 -18.42
N ILE A 129 25.09 -22.16 -18.39
CA ILE A 129 24.90 -22.96 -17.19
C ILE A 129 26.16 -22.81 -16.31
N GLY A 130 25.97 -22.31 -15.09
CA GLY A 130 27.02 -22.24 -14.09
C GLY A 130 27.17 -23.57 -13.34
N GLN A 131 26.69 -23.63 -12.10
CA GLN A 131 26.67 -24.87 -11.33
C GLN A 131 25.51 -25.76 -11.81
N ALA A 132 25.72 -27.08 -11.87
CA ALA A 132 24.63 -28.03 -12.05
C ALA A 132 25.10 -29.44 -11.65
N PRO A 133 24.22 -30.30 -11.08
CA PRO A 133 24.51 -31.71 -10.80
C PRO A 133 24.90 -32.47 -12.07
N ASP A 134 25.97 -33.27 -11.98
CA ASP A 134 26.57 -33.96 -13.13
C ASP A 134 26.84 -35.46 -12.83
N ASP A 135 26.14 -36.02 -11.86
CA ASP A 135 26.39 -37.36 -11.31
C ASP A 135 25.35 -38.41 -11.73
N GLU A 136 24.08 -38.05 -11.82
CA GLU A 136 22.99 -38.95 -12.15
C GLU A 136 22.39 -38.66 -13.54
N THR A 137 21.97 -39.73 -14.24
CA THR A 137 21.31 -39.61 -15.54
C THR A 137 19.80 -39.65 -15.39
N HIS A 138 19.14 -38.67 -15.97
CA HIS A 138 17.69 -38.50 -15.97
C HIS A 138 17.15 -38.47 -17.40
N SER A 139 15.88 -38.79 -17.56
CA SER A 139 15.13 -38.56 -18.79
C SER A 139 14.26 -37.33 -18.57
N PHE A 140 14.36 -36.35 -19.44
CA PHE A 140 13.58 -35.13 -19.40
C PHE A 140 12.86 -34.93 -20.74
N ALA A 141 11.61 -34.56 -20.70
CA ALA A 141 10.82 -34.26 -21.89
C ALA A 141 9.83 -33.14 -21.58
N THR A 142 9.47 -32.34 -22.58
CA THR A 142 8.46 -31.31 -22.47
C THR A 142 7.17 -31.75 -23.15
N ASP A 143 6.05 -31.57 -22.48
CA ASP A 143 4.71 -32.00 -22.96
C ASP A 143 3.95 -30.93 -23.77
N GLY A 144 4.57 -29.79 -24.03
CA GLY A 144 3.91 -28.65 -24.65
C GLY A 144 4.33 -28.35 -26.08
N THR A 145 3.56 -27.49 -26.73
CA THR A 145 3.96 -26.78 -27.95
C THR A 145 4.42 -25.37 -27.54
N ASN A 146 5.53 -24.90 -28.16
CA ASN A 146 6.12 -23.59 -27.85
C ASN A 146 6.61 -23.43 -26.41
N VAL A 147 7.14 -24.50 -25.81
CA VAL A 147 7.76 -24.42 -24.48
C VAL A 147 9.01 -23.55 -24.55
N THR A 148 9.10 -22.56 -23.69
CA THR A 148 10.23 -21.64 -23.65
C THR A 148 11.42 -22.25 -22.90
N ALA A 149 12.63 -21.72 -23.15
CA ALA A 149 13.83 -22.14 -22.41
C ALA A 149 13.65 -21.89 -20.88
N ARG A 150 13.00 -20.78 -20.49
CA ARG A 150 12.73 -20.48 -19.08
C ARG A 150 11.83 -21.52 -18.44
N GLU A 151 10.72 -21.85 -19.08
CA GLU A 151 9.79 -22.88 -18.59
C GLU A 151 10.46 -24.26 -18.50
N ALA A 152 11.23 -24.65 -19.51
CA ALA A 152 11.93 -25.94 -19.50
C ALA A 152 12.99 -26.01 -18.40
N LEU A 153 13.76 -24.93 -18.16
CA LEU A 153 14.72 -24.88 -17.07
C LEU A 153 14.02 -24.97 -15.70
N ILE A 154 12.92 -24.25 -15.48
CA ILE A 154 12.13 -24.34 -14.26
C ILE A 154 11.55 -25.74 -14.07
N ALA A 155 11.11 -26.40 -15.15
CA ALA A 155 10.59 -27.77 -15.11
C ALA A 155 11.64 -28.82 -14.68
N LEU A 156 12.94 -28.49 -14.73
CA LEU A 156 13.97 -29.36 -14.14
C LEU A 156 13.77 -29.59 -12.63
N SER A 157 12.95 -28.75 -11.99
CA SER A 157 12.54 -28.96 -10.59
C SER A 157 11.88 -30.32 -10.35
N GLU A 158 11.26 -30.92 -11.36
CA GLU A 158 10.71 -32.28 -11.29
C GLU A 158 11.81 -33.34 -11.03
N LEU A 159 13.05 -33.02 -11.39
CA LEU A 159 14.22 -33.86 -11.12
C LEU A 159 14.81 -33.63 -9.72
N GLY A 160 14.13 -32.83 -8.86
CA GLY A 160 14.56 -32.60 -7.50
C GLY A 160 15.58 -31.48 -7.34
N VAL A 161 15.74 -30.60 -8.32
CA VAL A 161 16.66 -29.46 -8.32
C VAL A 161 15.90 -28.13 -8.31
N GLU A 162 16.61 -27.03 -8.06
CA GLU A 162 16.10 -25.68 -8.10
C GLU A 162 16.98 -24.81 -8.98
N ILE A 163 16.36 -23.78 -9.56
CA ILE A 163 17.03 -22.86 -10.48
C ILE A 163 17.31 -21.55 -9.77
N GLU A 164 18.52 -21.06 -9.96
CA GLU A 164 18.94 -19.73 -9.53
C GLU A 164 19.43 -18.94 -10.74
N PHE A 165 18.97 -17.71 -10.87
CA PHE A 165 19.38 -16.82 -11.96
C PHE A 165 20.33 -15.75 -11.43
N ASP A 166 21.54 -15.69 -11.96
CA ASP A 166 22.50 -14.60 -11.74
C ASP A 166 22.80 -13.95 -13.10
N ASN A 167 22.06 -12.90 -13.39
CA ASN A 167 22.09 -12.24 -14.70
C ASN A 167 21.89 -13.25 -15.85
N PHE A 168 22.94 -13.49 -16.64
CA PHE A 168 22.92 -14.42 -17.77
C PHE A 168 23.45 -15.82 -17.41
N THR A 169 23.73 -16.07 -16.14
CA THR A 169 24.14 -17.39 -15.63
C THR A 169 22.93 -18.06 -14.97
N VAL A 170 22.74 -19.33 -15.29
CA VAL A 170 21.72 -20.18 -14.71
C VAL A 170 22.40 -21.24 -13.86
N ASP A 171 22.25 -21.17 -12.56
CA ASP A 171 22.71 -22.20 -11.66
C ASP A 171 21.56 -23.19 -11.37
N VAL A 172 21.88 -24.47 -11.41
CA VAL A 172 20.97 -25.55 -11.07
C VAL A 172 21.52 -26.24 -9.83
N VAL A 173 20.79 -26.14 -8.73
CA VAL A 173 21.24 -26.61 -7.42
C VAL A 173 20.26 -27.62 -6.84
N PRO A 174 20.70 -28.58 -6.01
CA PRO A 174 19.77 -29.50 -5.37
C PRO A 174 18.72 -28.76 -4.50
N GLN A 175 19.13 -27.70 -3.84
CA GLN A 175 18.29 -26.82 -3.06
C GLN A 175 18.99 -25.47 -2.83
N ARG A 176 18.29 -24.38 -3.02
CA ARG A 176 18.76 -23.04 -2.62
C ARG A 176 18.63 -22.87 -1.13
N GLY A 177 19.56 -22.11 -0.55
CA GLY A 177 19.55 -21.75 0.86
C GLY A 177 19.92 -22.91 1.80
N ALA A 178 20.04 -22.58 3.07
CA ALA A 178 20.46 -23.46 4.14
C ALA A 178 19.74 -23.15 5.45
N ASP A 179 19.99 -23.93 6.47
CA ASP A 179 19.56 -23.63 7.84
C ASP A 179 20.70 -22.92 8.59
N ASN A 180 20.70 -21.62 8.51
CA ASN A 180 21.72 -20.76 9.14
C ASN A 180 21.35 -20.36 10.59
N GLY A 181 20.24 -20.89 11.13
CA GLY A 181 19.78 -20.59 12.48
C GLY A 181 19.21 -19.19 12.68
N VAL A 182 18.77 -18.52 11.63
CA VAL A 182 18.19 -17.18 11.69
C VAL A 182 16.85 -17.22 12.45
N ILE A 183 16.69 -16.30 13.39
CA ILE A 183 15.49 -16.21 14.25
C ILE A 183 14.90 -14.81 14.15
N PHE A 184 13.60 -14.75 13.85
CA PHE A 184 12.80 -13.52 13.90
C PHE A 184 11.94 -13.50 15.16
N SER A 185 11.98 -12.38 15.90
CA SER A 185 11.17 -12.17 17.12
C SER A 185 10.83 -10.68 17.28
N TYR A 186 9.72 -10.36 17.95
CA TYR A 186 9.26 -8.97 18.13
C TYR A 186 10.20 -8.08 18.92
N ASP A 187 11.01 -8.64 19.78
CA ASP A 187 12.00 -7.91 20.56
C ASP A 187 13.30 -7.60 19.76
N ARG A 188 13.38 -8.03 18.51
CA ARG A 188 14.58 -7.90 17.69
C ARG A 188 14.31 -7.40 16.27
N ASN A 189 13.73 -8.20 15.43
CA ASN A 189 13.69 -8.00 13.97
C ASN A 189 12.38 -8.41 13.29
N LEU A 190 11.35 -8.81 14.06
CA LEU A 190 10.03 -9.14 13.56
C LEU A 190 9.09 -7.94 13.76
N ALA A 191 8.45 -7.48 12.69
CA ALA A 191 7.44 -6.41 12.75
C ALA A 191 6.01 -6.96 12.69
N GLY A 192 5.77 -8.07 11.98
CA GLY A 192 4.46 -8.70 11.90
C GLY A 192 4.47 -10.03 11.19
N VAL A 193 3.46 -10.85 11.47
CA VAL A 193 3.20 -12.12 10.79
C VAL A 193 1.74 -12.18 10.38
N HIS A 194 1.50 -12.39 9.10
CA HIS A 194 0.20 -12.80 8.59
C HIS A 194 0.28 -14.26 8.16
N ARG A 195 -0.64 -15.09 8.64
CA ARG A 195 -0.65 -16.52 8.31
C ARG A 195 -1.92 -16.91 7.57
N THR A 196 -1.75 -17.71 6.53
CA THR A 196 -2.85 -18.24 5.73
C THR A 196 -2.78 -19.76 5.71
N TRP A 197 -3.91 -20.42 5.88
CA TRP A 197 -4.00 -21.88 5.74
C TRP A 197 -4.84 -22.23 4.52
N GLN A 198 -4.32 -23.09 3.68
CA GLN A 198 -5.03 -23.65 2.53
C GLN A 198 -5.00 -25.16 2.61
N LYS A 199 -6.13 -25.78 2.26
CA LYS A 199 -6.34 -27.23 2.41
C LYS A 199 -5.27 -28.06 1.71
N ASP A 200 -4.84 -27.63 0.53
CA ASP A 200 -3.92 -28.42 -0.31
C ASP A 200 -2.46 -27.97 -0.14
N ASN A 201 -2.22 -26.73 0.30
CA ASN A 201 -0.89 -26.12 0.41
C ASN A 201 -0.39 -25.95 1.86
N GLY A 202 -1.25 -26.21 2.86
CA GLY A 202 -0.89 -26.06 4.27
C GLY A 202 -0.83 -24.62 4.75
N TRP A 203 0.12 -24.30 5.64
CA TRP A 203 0.34 -22.97 6.17
C TRP A 203 1.37 -22.21 5.33
N SER A 204 1.03 -20.99 4.96
CA SER A 204 1.96 -19.96 4.46
C SER A 204 1.99 -18.78 5.42
N TYR A 205 3.10 -18.06 5.44
CA TYR A 205 3.37 -16.97 6.36
C TYR A 205 3.97 -15.80 5.61
N ASP A 206 3.28 -14.65 5.65
CA ASP A 206 3.81 -13.38 5.19
C ASP A 206 4.36 -12.64 6.40
N ILE A 207 5.65 -12.35 6.37
CA ILE A 207 6.42 -11.87 7.52
C ILE A 207 6.96 -10.50 7.16
N THR A 208 6.57 -9.49 7.91
CA THR A 208 7.17 -8.16 7.84
C THR A 208 8.34 -8.11 8.82
N ILE A 209 9.50 -7.73 8.33
CA ILE A 209 10.74 -7.71 9.11
C ILE A 209 11.34 -6.31 9.18
N ALA A 210 12.09 -6.06 10.26
CA ALA A 210 13.11 -5.01 10.26
C ALA A 210 14.39 -5.65 9.76
N ASP A 211 14.80 -5.32 8.54
CA ASP A 211 16.00 -5.89 7.95
C ASP A 211 17.26 -5.32 8.61
N LEU A 212 17.95 -6.16 9.35
CA LEU A 212 19.18 -5.83 10.06
C LEU A 212 20.43 -6.30 9.32
N GLN A 213 20.32 -6.96 8.18
CA GLN A 213 21.44 -7.59 7.46
C GLN A 213 22.53 -6.59 7.10
N LYS A 214 22.17 -5.33 6.83
CA LYS A 214 23.11 -4.26 6.46
C LYS A 214 23.63 -3.46 7.67
N ILE A 215 23.29 -3.86 8.89
CA ILE A 215 23.69 -3.17 10.12
C ILE A 215 24.85 -3.95 10.76
N PRO A 216 26.02 -3.32 10.99
CA PRO A 216 27.14 -3.96 11.65
C PRO A 216 26.76 -4.52 13.04
N GLY A 217 27.17 -5.73 13.34
CA GLY A 217 26.83 -6.46 14.57
C GLY A 217 25.60 -7.35 14.48
N HIS A 218 24.99 -7.43 13.29
CA HIS A 218 23.84 -8.29 13.01
C HIS A 218 24.15 -9.39 11.98
N GLU A 219 25.38 -9.84 11.95
CA GLU A 219 25.84 -10.89 11.01
C GLU A 219 25.07 -12.22 11.18
N GLY A 220 24.48 -12.46 12.36
CA GLY A 220 23.63 -13.62 12.64
C GLY A 220 22.19 -13.50 12.13
N ASP A 221 21.81 -12.36 11.55
CA ASP A 221 20.48 -12.12 10.95
C ASP A 221 20.49 -12.21 9.41
N VAL A 222 21.65 -12.55 8.83
CA VAL A 222 21.79 -12.69 7.38
C VAL A 222 21.07 -13.94 6.90
N PHE A 223 20.16 -13.76 5.97
CA PHE A 223 19.45 -14.83 5.28
C PHE A 223 19.40 -14.55 3.78
N THR A 224 19.14 -15.59 3.02
CA THR A 224 18.94 -15.54 1.57
C THR A 224 17.66 -16.28 1.19
N LEU A 225 17.22 -16.10 -0.04
CA LEU A 225 16.10 -16.85 -0.57
C LEU A 225 16.40 -18.35 -0.51
N GLY A 226 15.46 -19.12 0.00
CA GLY A 226 15.61 -20.56 0.21
C GLY A 226 16.08 -20.98 1.60
N ASP A 227 16.60 -20.05 2.42
CA ASP A 227 17.04 -20.36 3.79
C ASP A 227 15.85 -20.76 4.69
N TYR A 228 16.14 -21.62 5.67
CA TYR A 228 15.20 -21.90 6.74
C TYR A 228 15.33 -20.87 7.87
N ILE A 229 14.21 -20.27 8.22
CA ILE A 229 14.09 -19.28 9.29
C ILE A 229 13.19 -19.79 10.41
N THR A 230 13.48 -19.41 11.63
CA THR A 230 12.61 -19.66 12.79
C THR A 230 11.90 -18.33 13.13
N VAL A 231 10.59 -18.37 13.25
CA VAL A 231 9.78 -17.20 13.65
C VAL A 231 9.13 -17.48 14.99
N ASN A 232 9.38 -16.60 15.96
CA ASN A 232 8.78 -16.63 17.28
C ASN A 232 7.80 -15.46 17.41
N ASP A 233 6.52 -15.74 17.15
CA ASP A 233 5.46 -14.76 17.27
C ASP A 233 4.76 -14.92 18.62
N THR A 234 5.10 -14.07 19.56
CA THR A 234 4.51 -14.06 20.91
C THR A 234 3.09 -13.53 20.94
N LEU A 235 2.67 -12.73 19.93
CA LEU A 235 1.32 -12.16 19.83
C LEU A 235 0.31 -13.20 19.32
N LEU A 236 0.71 -13.99 18.33
CA LEU A 236 -0.08 -15.11 17.84
C LEU A 236 0.11 -16.38 18.69
N GLY A 237 1.10 -16.39 19.60
CA GLY A 237 1.44 -17.55 20.42
C GLY A 237 1.97 -18.73 19.61
N VAL A 238 2.69 -18.47 18.51
CA VAL A 238 3.23 -19.50 17.62
C VAL A 238 4.74 -19.38 17.47
N SER A 239 5.38 -20.55 17.37
CA SER A 239 6.77 -20.67 16.94
C SER A 239 6.83 -21.70 15.82
N PHE A 240 7.43 -21.33 14.72
CA PHE A 240 7.54 -22.21 13.55
C PHE A 240 8.87 -22.01 12.85
N LYS A 241 9.30 -23.05 12.14
CA LYS A 241 10.46 -23.03 11.26
C LYS A 241 9.99 -23.33 9.86
N GLN A 242 10.25 -22.38 8.95
CA GLN A 242 9.83 -22.48 7.56
C GLN A 242 10.92 -21.96 6.64
N ARG A 243 10.80 -22.33 5.37
CA ARG A 243 11.70 -21.90 4.32
C ARG A 243 11.24 -20.56 3.74
N VAL A 244 12.18 -19.66 3.47
CA VAL A 244 11.94 -18.42 2.72
C VAL A 244 11.70 -18.78 1.26
N ILE A 245 10.49 -18.54 0.77
CA ILE A 245 10.09 -18.81 -0.61
C ILE A 245 10.01 -17.54 -1.47
N SER A 246 9.81 -16.38 -0.83
CA SER A 246 9.87 -15.07 -1.48
C SER A 246 10.48 -14.04 -0.54
N TYR A 247 11.23 -13.11 -1.10
CA TYR A 247 11.78 -11.97 -0.37
C TYR A 247 11.60 -10.70 -1.20
N THR A 248 10.97 -9.70 -0.59
CA THR A 248 10.85 -8.34 -1.12
C THR A 248 11.71 -7.41 -0.31
N GLU A 249 12.73 -6.85 -0.94
CA GLU A 249 13.63 -5.85 -0.39
C GLU A 249 13.20 -4.45 -0.85
N CYS A 250 12.93 -3.55 0.10
CA CYS A 250 12.51 -2.18 -0.16
C CYS A 250 13.62 -1.19 0.24
N ASP A 251 13.58 0.02 -0.33
CA ASP A 251 14.45 1.14 0.06
C ASP A 251 14.23 1.59 1.51
N ASP A 252 13.00 1.42 2.03
CA ASP A 252 12.68 1.47 3.45
C ASP A 252 12.77 0.07 4.05
N PRO A 253 13.82 -0.25 4.83
CA PRO A 253 13.99 -1.59 5.40
C PRO A 253 12.86 -2.05 6.33
N SER A 254 12.03 -1.11 6.81
CA SER A 254 10.86 -1.45 7.64
C SER A 254 9.70 -2.04 6.83
N GLN A 255 9.79 -1.97 5.50
CA GLN A 255 8.79 -2.52 4.58
C GLN A 255 9.23 -3.84 3.95
N ASN A 256 10.43 -4.33 4.29
CA ASN A 256 10.90 -5.61 3.79
C ASN A 256 9.97 -6.74 4.22
N ARG A 257 9.69 -7.65 3.29
CA ARG A 257 8.76 -8.76 3.49
C ARG A 257 9.37 -10.08 3.08
N ILE A 258 9.04 -11.10 3.83
CA ILE A 258 9.39 -12.49 3.54
C ILE A 258 8.09 -13.27 3.47
N THR A 259 7.94 -14.08 2.42
CA THR A 259 6.96 -15.17 2.45
C THR A 259 7.68 -16.47 2.79
N ALA A 260 7.23 -17.14 3.83
CA ALA A 260 7.80 -18.41 4.25
C ALA A 260 6.72 -19.51 4.26
N GLY A 261 7.07 -20.70 3.81
CA GLY A 261 6.12 -21.78 3.70
C GLY A 261 6.68 -23.03 3.05
N VAL A 262 5.77 -23.90 2.63
CA VAL A 262 6.09 -25.06 1.83
C VAL A 262 6.16 -24.61 0.37
N PHE A 263 7.35 -24.71 -0.24
CA PHE A 263 7.47 -24.49 -1.67
C PHE A 263 6.83 -25.68 -2.39
N VAL A 264 5.72 -25.43 -3.05
CA VAL A 264 5.08 -26.42 -3.92
C VAL A 264 5.74 -26.29 -5.29
N ARG A 265 6.46 -27.31 -5.70
CA ARG A 265 6.99 -27.44 -7.07
C ARG A 265 5.80 -27.69 -7.98
N ASP A 266 5.33 -26.67 -8.66
CA ASP A 266 4.25 -26.78 -9.62
C ASP A 266 4.81 -26.54 -11.01
N SER A 267 4.63 -27.51 -11.89
CA SER A 267 5.05 -27.46 -13.30
C SER A 267 4.13 -26.59 -14.17
N THR A 268 3.09 -26.00 -13.58
CA THR A 268 2.11 -25.19 -14.31
C THR A 268 2.09 -23.75 -13.79
N ASP A 269 2.98 -22.92 -14.33
CA ASP A 269 3.05 -21.46 -14.10
C ASP A 269 1.79 -20.68 -14.55
N THR A 270 0.80 -21.39 -15.06
CA THR A 270 -0.51 -20.81 -15.46
C THR A 270 -1.28 -20.20 -14.27
N ALA A 271 -0.95 -20.56 -13.03
CA ALA A 271 -1.60 -20.01 -11.83
C ALA A 271 -1.02 -18.65 -11.42
N VAL A 272 0.27 -18.41 -11.65
CA VAL A 272 0.94 -17.16 -11.25
C VAL A 272 0.59 -16.00 -12.18
N GLU A 273 0.46 -16.30 -13.47
CA GLU A 273 -0.07 -15.32 -14.43
C GLU A 273 -1.53 -14.95 -14.11
N THR A 274 -2.29 -15.89 -13.54
CA THR A 274 -3.67 -15.65 -13.10
C THR A 274 -3.73 -14.81 -11.82
N GLU A 275 -2.80 -14.94 -10.87
CA GLU A 275 -2.73 -14.08 -9.68
C GLU A 275 -2.17 -12.68 -10.00
N ARG A 276 -1.16 -12.58 -10.84
CA ARG A 276 -0.61 -11.30 -11.32
C ARG A 276 -1.62 -10.54 -12.19
N VAL A 277 -2.33 -11.25 -13.04
CA VAL A 277 -3.48 -10.72 -13.80
C VAL A 277 -4.64 -10.39 -12.87
N ALA A 278 -4.89 -11.13 -11.80
CA ALA A 278 -5.95 -10.82 -10.84
C ALA A 278 -5.62 -9.61 -9.95
N PHE A 279 -4.35 -9.34 -9.65
CA PHE A 279 -3.93 -8.14 -8.92
C PHE A 279 -3.88 -6.90 -9.84
N ASN A 280 -3.51 -7.09 -11.11
CA ASN A 280 -3.47 -6.01 -12.12
C ASN A 280 -4.76 -5.85 -12.92
N SER A 281 -5.66 -6.82 -12.86
CA SER A 281 -7.01 -6.73 -13.41
C SER A 281 -8.04 -6.83 -12.29
N LEU A 282 -8.16 -5.77 -11.51
CA LEU A 282 -9.46 -5.44 -10.95
C LEU A 282 -10.37 -5.22 -12.16
N GLN A 283 -11.07 -6.28 -12.61
CA GLN A 283 -11.90 -6.19 -13.78
C GLN A 283 -12.97 -5.14 -13.53
N GLU A 284 -13.05 -4.20 -14.43
CA GLU A 284 -14.03 -3.13 -14.40
C GLU A 284 -15.44 -3.74 -14.17
N GLY A 285 -16.06 -3.37 -13.05
CA GLY A 285 -17.41 -3.82 -12.69
C GLY A 285 -17.52 -5.13 -11.92
N GLU A 286 -16.42 -5.85 -11.59
CA GLU A 286 -16.54 -7.04 -10.75
C GLU A 286 -16.84 -6.70 -9.28
N LYS A 287 -17.76 -7.46 -8.70
CA LYS A 287 -18.13 -7.36 -7.29
C LYS A 287 -17.30 -8.32 -6.44
N TYR A 288 -16.44 -7.77 -5.62
CA TYR A 288 -15.76 -8.51 -4.56
C TYR A 288 -16.63 -8.49 -3.29
N SER A 289 -17.56 -9.48 -3.17
CA SER A 289 -18.56 -9.48 -2.09
C SER A 289 -19.48 -8.24 -2.20
N ASN A 290 -19.31 -7.26 -1.33
CA ASN A 290 -20.04 -5.99 -1.32
C ASN A 290 -19.18 -4.77 -1.75
N VAL A 291 -18.04 -5.04 -2.36
CA VAL A 291 -17.13 -4.03 -2.92
C VAL A 291 -17.03 -4.20 -4.44
N SER A 292 -17.00 -3.13 -5.17
CA SER A 292 -16.74 -3.11 -6.62
C SER A 292 -15.86 -1.94 -7.00
N ILE A 293 -15.10 -2.08 -8.09
CA ILE A 293 -14.31 -1.01 -8.68
C ILE A 293 -14.72 -0.90 -10.15
N SER A 294 -15.00 0.32 -10.60
CA SER A 294 -15.36 0.58 -11.99
C SER A 294 -14.85 1.96 -12.43
N HIS A 295 -14.74 2.15 -13.74
CA HIS A 295 -14.37 3.45 -14.32
C HIS A 295 -15.37 4.56 -13.96
N THR A 296 -16.66 4.22 -13.89
CA THR A 296 -17.75 5.16 -13.61
C THR A 296 -17.93 5.46 -12.12
N ASP A 297 -17.89 4.43 -11.28
CA ASP A 297 -18.18 4.56 -9.84
C ASP A 297 -16.91 4.69 -9.00
N GLY A 298 -15.73 4.41 -9.58
CA GLY A 298 -14.48 4.26 -8.84
C GLY A 298 -14.56 3.07 -7.87
N PHE A 299 -14.00 3.23 -6.67
CA PHE A 299 -14.18 2.27 -5.58
C PHE A 299 -15.57 2.47 -4.96
N LYS A 300 -16.34 1.40 -4.85
CA LYS A 300 -17.68 1.39 -4.24
C LYS A 300 -17.80 0.23 -3.26
N ALA A 301 -18.20 0.51 -2.03
CA ALA A 301 -18.54 -0.47 -1.00
C ALA A 301 -19.99 -0.27 -0.56
N GLU A 302 -20.75 -1.36 -0.47
CA GLU A 302 -22.14 -1.35 0.01
C GLU A 302 -22.27 -2.10 1.34
N ASP A 303 -23.20 -1.70 2.20
CA ASP A 303 -23.50 -2.47 3.41
C ASP A 303 -24.23 -3.79 3.04
N LYS A 304 -24.28 -4.73 3.99
CA LYS A 304 -24.88 -6.07 3.74
C LYS A 304 -26.34 -6.02 3.31
N LEU A 305 -27.04 -4.95 3.65
CA LEU A 305 -28.46 -4.77 3.31
C LEU A 305 -28.66 -3.95 2.03
N GLY A 306 -27.59 -3.42 1.43
CA GLY A 306 -27.64 -2.59 0.24
C GLY A 306 -28.37 -1.26 0.48
N GLN A 307 -28.30 -0.72 1.69
CA GLN A 307 -28.96 0.53 2.07
C GLN A 307 -28.02 1.72 2.22
N ILE A 308 -26.72 1.44 2.42
CA ILE A 308 -25.69 2.46 2.52
C ILE A 308 -24.58 2.06 1.56
N ARG A 309 -24.05 3.03 0.82
CA ARG A 309 -22.86 2.84 0.01
C ARG A 309 -21.84 3.97 0.21
N VAL A 310 -20.59 3.59 0.10
CA VAL A 310 -19.45 4.50 0.08
C VAL A 310 -18.83 4.41 -1.29
N MET A 311 -18.52 5.54 -1.90
CA MET A 311 -17.85 5.63 -3.19
C MET A 311 -16.65 6.56 -3.09
N MET A 312 -15.60 6.24 -3.84
CA MET A 312 -14.43 7.09 -4.05
C MET A 312 -14.17 7.12 -5.54
N ASN A 313 -14.39 8.25 -6.17
CA ASN A 313 -14.16 8.46 -7.60
C ASN A 313 -13.49 9.81 -7.86
N ALA A 314 -13.06 10.03 -9.10
CA ALA A 314 -12.35 11.25 -9.48
C ALA A 314 -13.26 12.50 -9.47
N ASP A 315 -14.57 12.33 -9.70
CA ASP A 315 -15.50 13.44 -9.82
C ASP A 315 -16.01 13.93 -8.45
N ASP A 316 -16.34 12.99 -7.57
CA ASP A 316 -16.99 13.27 -6.28
C ASP A 316 -16.07 13.09 -5.07
N CYS A 317 -14.81 12.68 -5.28
CA CYS A 317 -13.84 12.31 -4.25
C CYS A 317 -14.36 11.18 -3.35
N PHE A 318 -14.82 11.50 -2.14
CA PHE A 318 -15.39 10.52 -1.21
C PHE A 318 -16.84 10.84 -0.94
N VAL A 319 -17.75 9.90 -1.25
CA VAL A 319 -19.20 10.06 -1.12
C VAL A 319 -19.80 8.94 -0.30
N VAL A 320 -20.64 9.30 0.67
CA VAL A 320 -21.52 8.35 1.37
C VAL A 320 -22.96 8.60 0.94
N GLN A 321 -23.65 7.57 0.51
CA GLN A 321 -25.04 7.65 0.08
C GLN A 321 -25.92 6.67 0.87
N ALA A 322 -27.15 7.07 1.12
CA ALA A 322 -28.17 6.22 1.72
C ALA A 322 -29.33 6.01 0.74
N LYS A 323 -29.84 4.79 0.68
CA LYS A 323 -30.97 4.43 -0.17
C LYS A 323 -32.27 4.93 0.46
N GLN A 324 -33.08 5.59 -0.34
CA GLN A 324 -34.38 6.08 0.07
C GLN A 324 -35.45 4.99 -0.09
N SER A 325 -36.62 5.21 0.49
CA SER A 325 -37.75 4.27 0.39
C SER A 325 -38.27 4.06 -1.03
N ASP A 326 -38.02 5.01 -1.93
CA ASP A 326 -38.35 4.93 -3.36
C ASP A 326 -37.28 4.20 -4.20
N GLY A 327 -36.21 3.71 -3.55
CA GLY A 327 -35.08 3.02 -4.19
C GLY A 327 -33.98 3.95 -4.72
N THR A 328 -34.15 5.26 -4.67
CA THR A 328 -33.15 6.22 -5.10
C THR A 328 -32.03 6.40 -4.06
N TRP A 329 -30.85 6.82 -4.51
CA TRP A 329 -29.71 7.09 -3.63
C TRP A 329 -29.60 8.58 -3.33
N LYS A 330 -29.50 8.93 -2.05
CA LYS A 330 -29.27 10.29 -1.59
C LYS A 330 -27.91 10.42 -0.94
N THR A 331 -27.11 11.39 -1.39
CA THR A 331 -25.82 11.73 -0.79
C THR A 331 -26.03 12.24 0.64
N VAL A 332 -25.31 11.62 1.56
CA VAL A 332 -25.30 11.95 2.99
C VAL A 332 -24.06 12.79 3.33
N THR A 333 -22.93 12.42 2.75
CA THR A 333 -21.67 13.10 2.95
C THR A 333 -20.85 13.02 1.66
N THR A 334 -20.17 14.08 1.30
CA THR A 334 -19.15 14.11 0.24
C THR A 334 -17.93 14.87 0.73
N THR A 335 -16.74 14.51 0.24
CA THR A 335 -15.52 15.32 0.38
C THR A 335 -15.22 15.92 -0.97
N GLU A 336 -14.92 17.19 -1.01
CA GLU A 336 -14.51 17.93 -2.21
C GLU A 336 -13.10 18.49 -2.00
N VAL A 337 -12.49 19.01 -3.05
CA VAL A 337 -11.16 19.64 -3.00
C VAL A 337 -11.05 20.70 -1.87
N TRP A 338 -12.17 21.30 -1.50
CA TRP A 338 -12.26 22.35 -0.46
C TRP A 338 -12.65 21.86 0.92
N GLY A 339 -12.90 20.55 1.12
CA GLY A 339 -13.23 19.98 2.42
C GLY A 339 -14.38 18.96 2.39
N ILE A 340 -14.99 18.74 3.55
CA ILE A 340 -16.09 17.79 3.73
C ILE A 340 -17.41 18.55 3.61
N LEU A 341 -18.22 18.24 2.60
CA LEU A 341 -19.59 18.72 2.49
C LEU A 341 -20.54 17.64 3.03
N ALA A 342 -21.09 17.89 4.19
CA ALA A 342 -22.07 17.02 4.82
C ALA A 342 -23.18 17.86 5.41
N PRO A 343 -24.47 17.40 5.35
CA PRO A 343 -25.56 18.08 6.06
C PRO A 343 -25.29 18.19 7.55
N ARG A 344 -24.49 17.27 8.08
CA ARG A 344 -24.14 17.21 9.48
C ARG A 344 -22.84 16.45 9.71
N LEU A 345 -21.90 17.07 10.40
CA LEU A 345 -20.72 16.40 10.96
C LEU A 345 -20.92 16.31 12.48
N ALA A 346 -20.94 15.11 13.05
CA ALA A 346 -21.20 14.90 14.46
C ALA A 346 -20.11 14.04 15.10
N THR A 347 -19.63 14.47 16.27
CA THR A 347 -18.82 13.65 17.17
C THR A 347 -19.72 13.04 18.24
N GLN A 348 -19.79 11.73 18.30
CA GLN A 348 -20.60 11.03 19.29
C GLN A 348 -19.71 10.41 20.36
N GLU A 349 -19.58 11.05 21.49
CA GLU A 349 -18.74 10.58 22.58
C GLU A 349 -19.47 9.59 23.51
N SER A 350 -20.77 9.73 23.69
CA SER A 350 -21.57 8.73 24.38
C SER A 350 -23.00 8.72 23.88
N LYS A 351 -23.61 7.55 23.83
CA LYS A 351 -25.01 7.36 23.43
C LYS A 351 -26.01 8.09 24.32
N ASN A 352 -25.58 8.69 25.42
CA ASN A 352 -26.51 9.04 26.51
C ASN A 352 -26.57 10.51 26.91
N ARG A 353 -25.71 11.42 26.44
CA ARG A 353 -25.74 12.80 26.94
C ARG A 353 -25.54 13.91 25.92
N TYR A 354 -24.34 14.03 25.33
CA TYR A 354 -24.00 15.14 24.46
C TYR A 354 -23.29 14.68 23.18
N TYR A 355 -23.51 15.37 22.09
CA TYR A 355 -22.65 15.28 20.91
C TYR A 355 -22.51 16.64 20.22
N GLY A 356 -21.34 16.92 19.66
CA GLY A 356 -21.11 18.10 18.83
C GLY A 356 -21.48 17.80 17.36
N THR A 357 -22.04 18.78 16.68
CA THR A 357 -22.37 18.70 15.27
C THR A 357 -22.08 20.00 14.55
N ILE A 358 -21.56 19.93 13.35
CA ILE A 358 -21.52 21.02 12.39
C ILE A 358 -22.57 20.70 11.32
N GLY A 359 -23.51 21.60 11.09
CA GLY A 359 -24.60 21.35 10.16
C GLY A 359 -25.66 22.45 10.23
N THR A 360 -26.90 22.11 9.93
CA THR A 360 -28.03 23.04 10.03
C THR A 360 -28.91 22.67 11.22
N ASN A 361 -29.44 23.72 11.92
CA ASN A 361 -30.45 23.51 12.95
C ASN A 361 -31.84 23.24 12.36
N SER A 362 -32.84 23.04 13.23
CA SER A 362 -34.23 22.80 12.82
C SER A 362 -34.86 23.95 12.01
N SER A 363 -34.28 25.15 12.08
CA SER A 363 -34.70 26.33 11.31
C SER A 363 -33.91 26.52 10.00
N GLY A 364 -33.00 25.59 9.67
CA GLY A 364 -32.20 25.63 8.44
C GLY A 364 -30.96 26.52 8.53
N ASN A 365 -30.59 27.04 9.69
CA ASN A 365 -29.41 27.88 9.87
C ASN A 365 -28.16 26.99 9.99
N PRO A 366 -27.11 27.16 9.14
CA PRO A 366 -25.89 26.44 9.29
C PRO A 366 -25.09 26.90 10.52
N GLY A 367 -24.44 25.99 11.22
CA GLY A 367 -23.65 26.35 12.38
C GLY A 367 -23.01 25.19 13.12
N LEU A 368 -22.42 25.50 14.25
CA LEU A 368 -21.89 24.52 15.22
C LEU A 368 -22.89 24.37 16.36
N PHE A 369 -23.27 23.15 16.67
CA PHE A 369 -24.28 22.83 17.68
C PHE A 369 -23.74 21.81 18.68
N LEU A 370 -24.00 22.01 19.96
CA LEU A 370 -23.85 21.00 20.99
C LEU A 370 -25.26 20.51 21.36
N MET A 371 -25.53 19.26 21.11
CA MET A 371 -26.84 18.64 21.34
C MET A 371 -26.81 17.83 22.63
N ARG A 372 -27.88 17.89 23.39
CA ARG A 372 -28.10 17.08 24.60
C ARG A 372 -29.22 16.08 24.39
N ASN A 373 -29.00 14.84 24.85
CA ASN A 373 -30.04 13.83 24.83
C ASN A 373 -30.95 13.98 26.06
N GLU A 374 -32.22 14.24 25.82
CA GLU A 374 -33.27 14.27 26.83
C GLU A 374 -34.31 13.20 26.49
N ASN A 375 -34.27 12.10 27.24
CA ASN A 375 -35.21 10.96 27.07
C ASN A 375 -35.32 10.41 25.64
N GLY A 376 -34.19 10.28 24.97
CA GLY A 376 -34.13 9.77 23.60
C GLY A 376 -34.28 10.84 22.50
N THR A 377 -34.60 12.07 22.88
CA THR A 377 -34.69 13.21 21.95
C THR A 377 -33.47 14.11 22.12
N PHE A 378 -32.80 14.43 21.04
CA PHE A 378 -31.69 15.38 21.08
C PHE A 378 -32.17 16.79 20.89
N LYS A 379 -31.90 17.65 21.90
CA LYS A 379 -32.16 19.07 21.86
C LYS A 379 -30.88 19.86 21.73
N GLU A 380 -30.96 21.00 21.08
CA GLU A 380 -29.89 21.98 21.00
C GLU A 380 -29.62 22.58 22.37
N HIS A 381 -28.40 22.45 22.88
CA HIS A 381 -27.99 22.94 24.18
C HIS A 381 -27.09 24.18 24.10
N PHE A 382 -26.26 24.22 23.08
CA PHE A 382 -25.40 25.35 22.74
C PHE A 382 -25.23 25.40 21.22
N SER A 383 -25.23 26.60 20.67
CA SER A 383 -25.04 26.76 19.23
C SER A 383 -24.39 28.09 18.87
N VAL A 384 -23.73 28.05 17.71
CA VAL A 384 -23.11 29.20 17.05
C VAL A 384 -23.53 29.18 15.59
N TRP A 385 -24.27 30.19 15.13
CA TRP A 385 -24.65 30.26 13.71
C TRP A 385 -24.69 31.71 13.20
N PRO A 386 -24.45 31.93 11.89
CA PRO A 386 -24.65 33.24 11.27
C PRO A 386 -26.15 33.53 11.04
N THR A 387 -26.55 34.76 11.17
CA THR A 387 -27.86 35.23 10.71
C THR A 387 -27.82 35.63 9.24
N SER A 388 -28.99 35.77 8.61
CA SER A 388 -29.10 36.30 7.25
C SER A 388 -28.62 37.76 7.12
N GLY A 389 -28.53 38.50 8.23
CA GLY A 389 -27.98 39.85 8.31
C GLY A 389 -26.44 39.89 8.45
N GLY A 390 -25.77 38.73 8.57
CA GLY A 390 -24.31 38.63 8.72
C GLY A 390 -23.83 38.65 10.17
N ASP A 391 -24.72 38.71 11.13
CA ASP A 391 -24.34 38.59 12.54
C ASP A 391 -24.10 37.12 12.94
N THR A 392 -23.22 36.90 13.92
CA THR A 392 -23.05 35.59 14.53
C THR A 392 -23.78 35.55 15.85
N VAL A 393 -24.67 34.58 15.99
CA VAL A 393 -25.42 34.32 17.22
C VAL A 393 -24.75 33.20 18.00
N LEU A 394 -24.57 33.42 19.31
CA LEU A 394 -24.27 32.36 20.26
C LEU A 394 -25.52 32.18 21.13
N ASP A 395 -26.05 30.98 21.16
CA ASP A 395 -27.23 30.63 21.94
C ASP A 395 -26.97 29.43 22.84
N CYS A 396 -27.52 29.44 24.04
CA CYS A 396 -27.40 28.31 24.95
C CYS A 396 -28.65 28.14 25.79
N GLU A 397 -29.04 26.91 26.11
CA GLU A 397 -30.09 26.58 27.05
C GLU A 397 -29.51 26.64 28.48
N GLY A 398 -29.54 27.76 29.12
CA GLY A 398 -29.02 28.01 30.47
C GLY A 398 -27.89 29.02 30.52
N ASP A 399 -27.12 29.01 31.59
CA ASP A 399 -26.04 29.98 31.81
C ASP A 399 -24.81 29.68 30.92
N MET A 400 -24.31 30.71 30.24
CA MET A 400 -23.03 30.65 29.53
C MET A 400 -21.94 31.26 30.41
N ILE A 401 -20.99 30.41 30.83
CA ILE A 401 -19.85 30.85 31.62
C ILE A 401 -18.65 31.03 30.68
N LEU A 402 -18.20 32.26 30.50
CA LEU A 402 -16.98 32.60 29.81
C LEU A 402 -15.85 32.76 30.84
N SER A 403 -14.87 31.88 30.82
CA SER A 403 -13.71 31.93 31.73
C SER A 403 -12.39 32.00 30.98
N CYS A 404 -11.49 32.85 31.46
CA CYS A 404 -10.10 32.87 31.00
C CYS A 404 -9.19 32.17 32.01
N LYS A 405 -8.19 31.45 31.52
CA LYS A 405 -7.08 30.99 32.40
C LYS A 405 -6.37 32.20 32.99
N THR A 406 -5.73 32.02 34.14
CA THR A 406 -4.96 33.05 34.83
C THR A 406 -4.02 33.78 33.85
N GLY A 407 -4.20 35.13 33.75
CA GLY A 407 -3.46 35.95 32.80
C GLY A 407 -4.07 36.10 31.40
N GLY A 408 -5.16 35.38 31.08
CA GLY A 408 -5.91 35.52 29.83
C GLY A 408 -6.78 36.82 29.87
N LYS A 409 -7.05 37.38 28.70
CA LYS A 409 -7.95 38.52 28.50
C LYS A 409 -9.06 38.14 27.52
N PHE A 410 -10.27 38.60 27.84
CA PHE A 410 -11.37 38.65 26.88
C PHE A 410 -11.26 39.94 26.08
N SER A 411 -11.22 39.86 24.75
CA SER A 411 -11.29 41.03 23.89
C SER A 411 -12.28 40.78 22.75
N PHE A 412 -13.08 41.77 22.41
CA PHE A 412 -13.89 41.81 21.22
C PHE A 412 -13.09 42.57 20.17
N ARG A 413 -12.96 42.03 18.96
CA ARG A 413 -12.20 42.63 17.88
C ARG A 413 -13.05 42.78 16.61
N ASP A 414 -12.83 43.87 15.88
CA ASP A 414 -13.41 44.03 14.54
C ASP A 414 -12.72 43.12 13.49
N LYS A 415 -13.26 43.13 12.27
CA LYS A 415 -12.72 42.36 11.13
C LYS A 415 -11.27 42.70 10.79
N ASN A 416 -10.74 43.81 11.28
CA ASN A 416 -9.37 44.27 11.06
C ASN A 416 -8.44 43.91 12.24
N GLY A 417 -9.01 43.24 13.29
CA GLY A 417 -8.25 42.86 14.48
C GLY A 417 -8.16 43.96 15.55
N ASN A 418 -8.81 45.09 15.35
CA ASN A 418 -8.86 46.19 16.36
C ASN A 418 -9.79 45.79 17.49
N GLU A 419 -9.39 46.07 18.73
CA GLU A 419 -10.27 45.87 19.87
C GLU A 419 -11.49 46.82 19.77
N ILE A 420 -12.71 46.23 19.74
CA ILE A 420 -13.94 46.97 19.78
C ILE A 420 -14.38 47.05 21.22
N GLY A 421 -14.46 48.27 21.72
CA GLY A 421 -15.11 48.52 23.00
C GLY A 421 -16.61 48.28 22.88
N TYR A 422 -17.13 47.29 23.61
CA TYR A 422 -18.55 47.13 23.76
C TYR A 422 -19.08 48.22 24.72
N SER A 423 -20.08 48.99 24.27
CA SER A 423 -20.79 49.92 25.10
C SER A 423 -22.23 49.42 25.26
N GLY A 424 -22.57 49.00 26.44
CA GLY A 424 -23.88 48.47 26.74
C GLY A 424 -23.90 47.77 28.10
N SER A 425 -25.01 47.15 28.44
CA SER A 425 -25.12 46.37 29.67
C SER A 425 -25.82 45.05 29.39
N PHE A 426 -25.38 44.00 30.03
CA PHE A 426 -26.08 42.73 30.02
C PHE A 426 -26.25 42.16 31.42
N PRO A 427 -27.36 41.45 31.68
CA PRO A 427 -27.58 40.80 32.95
C PRO A 427 -26.68 39.55 33.05
N VAL A 428 -26.10 39.33 34.22
CA VAL A 428 -25.36 38.15 34.59
C VAL A 428 -25.97 37.54 35.83
N MET A 429 -26.38 36.28 35.76
CA MET A 429 -26.80 35.53 36.94
C MET A 429 -25.57 35.01 37.69
N THR A 430 -25.35 35.47 38.90
CA THR A 430 -24.23 35.07 39.74
C THR A 430 -24.57 33.96 40.74
N ARG A 431 -25.83 33.77 41.06
CA ARG A 431 -26.40 32.72 41.92
C ARG A 431 -27.90 32.56 41.61
N PRO A 432 -28.53 31.45 41.98
CA PRO A 432 -29.98 31.36 41.91
C PRO A 432 -30.65 32.55 42.63
N ASN A 433 -31.48 33.27 41.90
CA ASN A 433 -32.21 34.46 42.35
C ASN A 433 -31.36 35.71 42.63
N VAL A 434 -30.12 35.78 42.20
CA VAL A 434 -29.32 37.01 42.24
C VAL A 434 -28.81 37.31 40.85
N SER A 435 -29.33 38.33 40.22
CA SER A 435 -28.88 38.80 38.92
C SER A 435 -28.22 40.16 39.07
N ILE A 436 -27.09 40.32 38.43
CA ILE A 436 -26.42 41.63 38.31
C ILE A 436 -26.38 42.04 36.84
N ARG A 437 -26.42 43.33 36.61
CA ARG A 437 -26.20 43.87 35.27
C ARG A 437 -24.80 44.46 35.21
N LEU A 438 -24.02 44.00 34.29
CA LEU A 438 -22.71 44.56 34.00
C LEU A 438 -22.81 45.57 32.85
N GLY A 439 -22.47 46.80 33.10
CA GLY A 439 -22.40 47.84 32.09
C GLY A 439 -20.98 48.02 31.61
N PHE A 440 -20.81 48.13 30.31
CA PHE A 440 -19.53 48.35 29.64
C PHE A 440 -19.59 49.61 28.81
N THR A 441 -18.49 50.36 28.78
CA THR A 441 -18.27 51.49 27.89
C THR A 441 -16.90 51.33 27.26
N ASN A 442 -16.86 51.23 25.94
CA ASN A 442 -15.61 51.00 25.16
C ASN A 442 -14.79 49.78 25.65
N GLY A 443 -15.50 48.70 26.04
CA GLY A 443 -14.87 47.49 26.55
C GLY A 443 -14.44 47.52 28.01
N LEU A 444 -14.62 48.64 28.70
CA LEU A 444 -14.33 48.77 30.14
C LEU A 444 -15.63 48.55 30.94
N LEU A 445 -15.56 47.76 31.99
CA LEU A 445 -16.64 47.60 32.95
C LEU A 445 -16.87 48.95 33.67
N THR A 446 -18.01 49.54 33.46
CA THR A 446 -18.35 50.87 33.98
C THR A 446 -19.40 50.86 35.08
N SER A 447 -20.23 49.82 35.14
CA SER A 447 -21.20 49.65 36.22
C SER A 447 -21.47 48.19 36.55
N VAL A 448 -21.82 47.93 37.78
CA VAL A 448 -22.33 46.65 38.28
C VAL A 448 -23.60 47.01 39.07
N GLU A 449 -24.75 46.52 38.61
CA GLU A 449 -26.07 46.85 39.22
C GLU A 449 -26.74 45.55 39.60
N ASP A 450 -27.33 45.51 40.81
CA ASP A 450 -28.25 44.44 41.23
C ASP A 450 -29.58 44.61 40.52
N ILE A 451 -30.15 43.54 39.98
CA ILE A 451 -31.45 43.51 39.29
C ILE A 451 -32.36 42.43 39.85
#